data_cfbcb89f8378aef93faf0311ace4c3de
#
_entry.id   cfbcb89f8378aef93faf0311ace4c3de
#
_cell.length_a   1.000
_cell.length_b   1.000
_cell.length_c   1.000
_cell.angle_alpha   90.00
_cell.angle_beta   90.00
_cell.angle_gamma   90.00
#
_symmetry.space_group_name_H-M   'P 1'
#
loop_
_entity.id
_entity.type
_entity.pdbx_description
1 polymer ?
#
loop_
_entity_poly.entity_id
_entity_poly.type
_entity_poly.pdbx_seq_one_letter_code
_entity_poly.pdbx_strand_id
1 'polypeptide(L)'
;MMFEVPFSAAEEVKDKIDLSLAYDETSYYEAGENGKYRFSALDVNEIAKSRLDTIAEFISESIAQSGFECNAHCPVYLTGNGVTTIRGAKEYLSQVLKKPIEIIAPDVPCYNKPKFSSTIALLDVASDLNAQELTGLNKILQNLLSKVGG
;
A
#
# COMPACT_ATOMS: atom_id res chain seq x y z
N MET A 1 -15.11 14.50 13.00
CA MET A 1 -15.14 13.90 14.35
C MET A 1 -13.97 12.94 14.44
N MET A 2 -13.08 13.05 15.45
CA MET A 2 -12.00 12.07 15.67
C MET A 2 -12.50 11.13 16.77
N PHE A 3 -12.42 9.84 16.52
CA PHE A 3 -12.71 8.83 17.54
C PHE A 3 -11.46 8.63 18.40
N GLU A 4 -11.55 8.86 19.70
CA GLU A 4 -10.49 8.50 20.65
C GLU A 4 -10.58 7.00 20.95
N VAL A 5 -9.85 6.19 20.20
CA VAL A 5 -9.86 4.74 20.33
C VAL A 5 -8.44 4.18 20.33
N PRO A 6 -8.20 3.04 20.97
CA PRO A 6 -6.92 2.35 20.88
C PRO A 6 -6.57 2.02 19.42
N PHE A 7 -5.29 2.13 19.07
CA PHE A 7 -4.81 1.84 17.73
C PHE A 7 -5.20 0.44 17.24
N SER A 8 -5.19 -0.56 18.13
CA SER A 8 -5.60 -1.92 17.81
C SER A 8 -7.05 -2.03 17.37
N ALA A 9 -7.96 -1.27 18.01
CA ALA A 9 -9.36 -1.24 17.63
C ALA A 9 -9.57 -0.52 16.28
N ALA A 10 -8.81 0.53 16.02
CA ALA A 10 -8.84 1.22 14.72
C ALA A 10 -8.35 0.33 13.58
N GLU A 11 -7.27 -0.44 13.77
CA GLU A 11 -6.79 -1.41 12.77
C GLU A 11 -7.80 -2.53 12.53
N GLU A 12 -8.45 -3.03 13.58
CA GLU A 12 -9.50 -4.04 13.44
C GLU A 12 -10.70 -3.52 12.65
N VAL A 13 -11.11 -2.27 12.87
CA VAL A 13 -12.17 -1.63 12.08
C VAL A 13 -11.74 -1.45 10.63
N LYS A 14 -10.52 -0.97 10.40
CA LYS A 14 -9.97 -0.79 9.05
C LYS A 14 -10.07 -2.06 8.21
N ASP A 15 -9.75 -3.21 8.79
CA ASP A 15 -9.81 -4.50 8.10
C ASP A 15 -11.25 -4.96 7.78
N LYS A 16 -12.25 -4.36 8.44
CA LYS A 16 -13.68 -4.65 8.24
C LYS A 16 -14.36 -3.68 7.28
N ILE A 17 -13.71 -2.57 6.93
CA ILE A 17 -14.30 -1.56 6.03
C ILE A 17 -14.64 -2.19 4.69
N ASP A 18 -15.88 -1.97 4.26
CA ASP A 18 -16.37 -2.38 2.95
C ASP A 18 -17.12 -1.22 2.28
N LEU A 19 -16.50 -0.57 1.30
CA LEU A 19 -17.07 0.55 0.56
C LEU A 19 -17.98 0.10 -0.58
N SER A 20 -18.06 -1.20 -0.86
CA SER A 20 -18.90 -1.76 -1.92
C SER A 20 -20.35 -1.97 -1.48
N LEU A 21 -20.60 -1.93 -0.16
CA LEU A 21 -21.92 -2.14 0.40
C LEU A 21 -22.61 -0.80 0.73
N ALA A 22 -23.93 -0.81 0.64
CA ALA A 22 -24.76 0.27 1.18
C ALA A 22 -25.06 -0.02 2.65
N TYR A 23 -24.78 0.93 3.51
CA TYR A 23 -25.05 0.86 4.94
C TYR A 23 -26.18 1.81 5.31
N ASP A 24 -26.88 1.49 6.39
CA ASP A 24 -27.91 2.32 6.99
C ASP A 24 -27.52 2.80 8.40
N GLU A 25 -28.35 3.58 9.04
CA GLU A 25 -28.11 4.12 10.38
C GLU A 25 -28.01 3.04 11.48
N THR A 26 -28.44 1.81 11.18
CA THR A 26 -28.39 0.66 12.11
C THR A 26 -27.16 -0.19 11.94
N SER A 27 -26.35 0.10 10.93
CA SER A 27 -25.15 -0.66 10.58
C SER A 27 -23.95 -0.17 11.38
N TYR A 28 -23.20 -1.12 11.98
CA TYR A 28 -22.06 -0.81 12.83
C TYR A 28 -20.87 -1.74 12.52
N TYR A 29 -19.67 -1.17 12.63
CA TYR A 29 -18.45 -1.95 12.79
C TYR A 29 -18.15 -2.13 14.27
N GLU A 30 -17.82 -3.34 14.67
CA GLU A 30 -17.47 -3.68 16.04
C GLU A 30 -15.99 -4.06 16.13
N ALA A 31 -15.30 -3.61 17.19
CA ALA A 31 -13.91 -3.92 17.46
C ALA A 31 -13.64 -4.10 18.96
N GLY A 32 -12.51 -4.76 19.26
CA GLY A 32 -12.10 -5.09 20.62
C GLY A 32 -12.80 -6.33 21.17
N GLU A 33 -12.33 -6.77 22.33
CA GLU A 33 -12.90 -7.94 23.00
C GLU A 33 -14.41 -7.79 23.21
N ASN A 34 -15.19 -8.78 22.75
CA ASN A 34 -16.66 -8.80 22.82
C ASN A 34 -17.38 -7.59 22.16
N GLY A 35 -16.77 -6.99 21.13
CA GLY A 35 -17.39 -5.82 20.47
C GLY A 35 -17.46 -4.57 21.33
N LYS A 36 -16.50 -4.38 22.23
CA LYS A 36 -16.44 -3.26 23.16
C LYS A 36 -16.59 -1.88 22.51
N TYR A 37 -16.09 -1.76 21.29
CA TYR A 37 -16.16 -0.53 20.50
C TYR A 37 -17.13 -0.74 19.34
N ARG A 38 -18.09 0.15 19.19
CA ARG A 38 -19.04 0.17 18.06
C ARG A 38 -18.97 1.50 17.37
N PHE A 39 -18.84 1.48 16.05
CA PHE A 39 -18.75 2.67 15.21
C PHE A 39 -19.81 2.60 14.13
N SER A 40 -20.50 3.71 13.90
CA SER A 40 -21.42 3.83 12.77
C SER A 40 -20.67 3.47 11.47
N ALA A 41 -21.20 2.52 10.72
CA ALA A 41 -20.59 2.12 9.45
C ALA A 41 -20.64 3.25 8.42
N LEU A 42 -21.68 4.10 8.45
CA LEU A 42 -21.80 5.29 7.62
C LEU A 42 -20.65 6.26 7.89
N ASP A 43 -20.43 6.62 9.16
CA ASP A 43 -19.41 7.60 9.53
C ASP A 43 -17.99 7.09 9.22
N VAL A 44 -17.73 5.81 9.52
CA VAL A 44 -16.43 5.19 9.21
C VAL A 44 -16.17 5.16 7.71
N ASN A 45 -17.17 4.79 6.91
CA ASN A 45 -17.02 4.75 5.46
C ASN A 45 -16.88 6.16 4.86
N GLU A 46 -17.54 7.18 5.42
CA GLU A 46 -17.34 8.56 4.99
C GLU A 46 -15.92 9.05 5.28
N ILE A 47 -15.40 8.77 6.48
CA ILE A 47 -14.00 9.06 6.82
C ILE A 47 -13.03 8.33 5.88
N ALA A 48 -13.28 7.04 5.59
CA ALA A 48 -12.45 6.28 4.68
C ALA A 48 -12.46 6.85 3.26
N LYS A 49 -13.63 7.22 2.73
CA LYS A 49 -13.76 7.89 1.42
C LYS A 49 -13.02 9.21 1.39
N SER A 50 -13.19 10.06 2.43
CA SER A 50 -12.46 11.33 2.52
C SER A 50 -10.94 11.16 2.50
N ARG A 51 -10.42 10.09 3.10
CA ARG A 51 -8.98 9.76 3.01
C ARG A 51 -8.57 9.27 1.63
N LEU A 52 -9.42 8.49 0.97
CA LEU A 52 -9.18 8.06 -0.40
C LEU A 52 -9.21 9.24 -1.38
N ASP A 53 -10.07 10.24 -1.17
CA ASP A 53 -10.11 11.47 -1.96
C ASP A 53 -8.79 12.23 -1.83
N THR A 54 -8.28 12.39 -0.60
CA THR A 54 -6.96 13.00 -0.36
C THR A 54 -5.84 12.24 -1.10
N ILE A 55 -5.86 10.91 -1.08
CA ILE A 55 -4.89 10.08 -1.81
C ILE A 55 -5.04 10.29 -3.32
N ALA A 56 -6.27 10.36 -3.83
CA ALA A 56 -6.53 10.60 -5.25
C ALA A 56 -6.03 11.98 -5.70
N GLU A 57 -6.18 13.02 -4.87
CA GLU A 57 -5.64 14.34 -5.13
C GLU A 57 -4.11 14.29 -5.25
N PHE A 58 -3.41 13.68 -4.30
CA PHE A 58 -1.95 13.53 -4.36
C PHE A 58 -1.48 12.73 -5.59
N ILE A 59 -2.19 11.68 -5.97
CA ILE A 59 -1.88 10.92 -7.18
C ILE A 59 -2.05 11.82 -8.42
N SER A 60 -3.14 12.57 -8.50
CA SER A 60 -3.45 13.47 -9.62
C SER A 60 -2.40 14.57 -9.75
N GLU A 61 -2.02 15.20 -8.64
CA GLU A 61 -0.96 16.20 -8.58
C GLU A 61 0.40 15.64 -9.01
N SER A 62 0.75 14.45 -8.52
CA SER A 62 2.00 13.79 -8.88
C SER A 62 2.08 13.47 -10.37
N ILE A 63 0.97 13.00 -10.97
CA ILE A 63 0.88 12.77 -12.41
C ILE A 63 1.05 14.08 -13.17
N ALA A 64 0.37 15.15 -12.74
CA ALA A 64 0.46 16.45 -13.40
C ALA A 64 1.89 17.04 -13.32
N GLN A 65 2.55 16.90 -12.18
CA GLN A 65 3.92 17.38 -11.97
C GLN A 65 4.98 16.55 -12.71
N SER A 66 4.71 15.30 -13.00
CA SER A 66 5.66 14.41 -13.69
C SER A 66 5.92 14.81 -15.15
N GLY A 67 5.04 15.59 -15.75
CA GLY A 67 5.11 15.96 -17.17
C GLY A 67 4.79 14.80 -18.14
N PHE A 68 4.43 13.61 -17.63
CA PHE A 68 4.00 12.51 -18.49
C PHE A 68 2.55 12.69 -18.96
N GLU A 69 2.33 12.54 -20.25
CA GLU A 69 0.98 12.48 -20.82
C GLU A 69 0.32 11.14 -20.45
N CYS A 70 -0.29 11.11 -19.27
CA CYS A 70 -1.05 9.96 -18.81
C CYS A 70 -2.52 10.10 -19.21
N ASN A 71 -2.90 9.49 -20.33
CA ASN A 71 -4.28 9.51 -20.79
C ASN A 71 -5.21 8.69 -19.85
N ALA A 72 -6.53 8.71 -20.12
CA ALA A 72 -7.52 8.01 -19.30
C ALA A 72 -7.34 6.48 -19.26
N HIS A 73 -6.61 5.89 -20.20
CA HIS A 73 -6.35 4.45 -20.26
C HIS A 73 -5.08 4.01 -19.53
N CYS A 74 -4.24 4.96 -19.10
CA CYS A 74 -3.06 4.61 -18.28
C CYS A 74 -3.49 4.06 -16.93
N PRO A 75 -3.16 2.80 -16.58
CA PRO A 75 -3.51 2.25 -15.28
C PRO A 75 -2.69 2.88 -14.16
N VAL A 76 -3.29 3.01 -12.99
CA VAL A 76 -2.61 3.31 -11.73
C VAL A 76 -2.47 2.01 -10.96
N TYR A 77 -1.24 1.66 -10.59
CA TYR A 77 -0.97 0.45 -9.85
C TYR A 77 -0.94 0.72 -8.34
N LEU A 78 -1.73 -0.06 -7.59
CA LEU A 78 -1.76 -0.02 -6.13
C LEU A 78 -1.06 -1.25 -5.54
N THR A 79 -0.28 -1.01 -4.50
CA THR A 79 0.36 -2.07 -3.72
C THR A 79 0.45 -1.69 -2.25
N GLY A 80 0.96 -2.58 -1.40
CA GLY A 80 1.10 -2.33 0.04
C GLY A 80 -0.12 -2.75 0.85
N ASN A 81 -0.17 -2.37 2.13
CA ASN A 81 -1.16 -2.83 3.10
C ASN A 81 -2.22 -1.77 3.48
N GLY A 82 -2.21 -0.61 2.84
CA GLY A 82 -3.15 0.47 3.15
C GLY A 82 -4.48 0.31 2.41
N VAL A 83 -4.53 0.91 1.25
CA VAL A 83 -5.74 0.97 0.41
C VAL A 83 -6.15 -0.40 -0.12
N THR A 84 -5.19 -1.29 -0.40
CA THR A 84 -5.47 -2.59 -1.03
C THR A 84 -6.23 -3.57 -0.14
N THR A 85 -6.31 -3.33 1.16
CA THR A 85 -7.07 -4.17 2.10
C THR A 85 -8.52 -3.72 2.28
N ILE A 86 -8.84 -2.50 1.89
CA ILE A 86 -10.19 -1.93 2.01
C ILE A 86 -11.03 -2.40 0.81
N ARG A 87 -12.09 -3.14 1.06
CA ARG A 87 -13.01 -3.59 0.02
C ARG A 87 -13.70 -2.40 -0.64
N GLY A 88 -13.79 -2.42 -1.97
CA GLY A 88 -14.39 -1.33 -2.74
C GLY A 88 -13.50 -0.09 -2.92
N ALA A 89 -12.34 -0.01 -2.26
CA ALA A 89 -11.44 1.15 -2.40
C ALA A 89 -10.84 1.27 -3.80
N LYS A 90 -10.53 0.16 -4.46
CA LYS A 90 -10.07 0.13 -5.85
C LYS A 90 -11.08 0.76 -6.78
N GLU A 91 -12.33 0.33 -6.68
CA GLU A 91 -13.45 0.80 -7.51
C GLU A 91 -13.73 2.29 -7.23
N TYR A 92 -13.72 2.67 -5.96
CA TYR A 92 -13.90 4.07 -5.55
C TYR A 92 -12.80 4.97 -6.14
N LEU A 93 -11.53 4.63 -5.97
CA LEU A 93 -10.41 5.38 -6.53
C LEU A 93 -10.45 5.42 -8.06
N SER A 94 -10.86 4.33 -8.71
CA SER A 94 -11.01 4.29 -10.17
C SER A 94 -12.06 5.30 -10.66
N GLN A 95 -13.15 5.46 -9.92
CA GLN A 95 -14.19 6.46 -10.23
C GLN A 95 -13.68 7.89 -10.01
N VAL A 96 -13.01 8.16 -8.90
CA VAL A 96 -12.49 9.49 -8.56
C VAL A 96 -11.40 9.93 -9.53
N LEU A 97 -10.42 9.06 -9.80
CA LEU A 97 -9.29 9.34 -10.70
C LEU A 97 -9.67 9.26 -12.18
N LYS A 98 -10.81 8.67 -12.52
CA LYS A 98 -11.23 8.37 -13.89
C LYS A 98 -10.15 7.59 -14.67
N LYS A 99 -9.50 6.67 -13.99
CA LYS A 99 -8.42 5.82 -14.49
C LYS A 99 -8.60 4.38 -14.03
N PRO A 100 -8.18 3.40 -14.83
CA PRO A 100 -8.16 2.02 -14.38
C PRO A 100 -7.16 1.87 -13.22
N ILE A 101 -7.59 1.18 -12.17
CA ILE A 101 -6.76 0.85 -11.01
C ILE A 101 -6.49 -0.65 -11.03
N GLU A 102 -5.24 -1.03 -10.88
CA GLU A 102 -4.83 -2.43 -10.77
C GLU A 102 -4.07 -2.66 -9.47
N ILE A 103 -4.40 -3.76 -8.78
CA ILE A 103 -3.67 -4.15 -7.58
C ILE A 103 -2.56 -5.10 -8.00
N ILE A 104 -1.33 -4.75 -7.65
CA ILE A 104 -0.14 -5.56 -7.90
C ILE A 104 0.44 -6.11 -6.60
N ALA A 105 1.06 -7.26 -6.71
CA ALA A 105 1.72 -7.95 -5.60
C ALA A 105 3.07 -8.51 -6.07
N PRO A 106 4.02 -8.81 -5.15
CA PRO A 106 5.26 -9.49 -5.52
C PRO A 106 4.98 -10.84 -6.15
N ASP A 107 5.75 -11.21 -7.16
CA ASP A 107 5.75 -12.54 -7.76
C ASP A 107 6.72 -13.47 -7.00
N VAL A 108 6.47 -13.64 -5.70
CA VAL A 108 7.28 -14.49 -4.81
C VAL A 108 6.38 -15.54 -4.17
N PRO A 109 6.65 -16.83 -4.31
CA PRO A 109 5.86 -17.89 -3.68
C PRO A 109 5.68 -17.63 -2.18
N CYS A 110 4.47 -17.85 -1.67
CA CYS A 110 4.04 -17.58 -0.29
C CYS A 110 3.96 -16.10 0.12
N TYR A 111 4.53 -15.16 -0.65
CA TYR A 111 4.54 -13.72 -0.38
C TYR A 111 3.86 -12.90 -1.48
N ASN A 112 2.99 -13.52 -2.26
CA ASN A 112 2.28 -12.96 -3.41
C ASN A 112 1.04 -12.12 -3.02
N LYS A 113 1.10 -11.40 -1.90
CA LYS A 113 0.05 -10.47 -1.49
C LYS A 113 0.58 -9.04 -1.48
N PRO A 114 -0.23 -8.02 -1.82
CA PRO A 114 0.19 -6.63 -1.87
C PRO A 114 0.86 -6.14 -0.59
N LYS A 115 0.42 -6.62 0.57
CA LYS A 115 0.97 -6.26 1.89
C LYS A 115 2.46 -6.59 2.07
N PHE A 116 3.00 -7.51 1.29
CA PHE A 116 4.41 -7.89 1.35
C PHE A 116 5.31 -7.08 0.43
N SER A 117 4.75 -6.23 -0.45
CA SER A 117 5.53 -5.50 -1.47
C SER A 117 6.66 -4.69 -0.89
N SER A 118 6.42 -3.93 0.19
CA SER A 118 7.47 -3.12 0.83
C SER A 118 8.58 -3.97 1.43
N THR A 119 8.23 -5.10 2.05
CA THR A 119 9.20 -6.02 2.66
C THR A 119 10.06 -6.67 1.58
N ILE A 120 9.46 -7.14 0.49
CA ILE A 120 10.19 -7.76 -0.62
C ILE A 120 11.09 -6.72 -1.30
N ALA A 121 10.60 -5.51 -1.56
CA ALA A 121 11.42 -4.45 -2.15
C ALA A 121 12.63 -4.09 -1.27
N LEU A 122 12.48 -4.04 0.05
CA LEU A 122 13.60 -3.83 0.98
C LEU A 122 14.62 -4.98 0.94
N LEU A 123 14.15 -6.22 0.83
CA LEU A 123 15.02 -7.39 0.70
C LEU A 123 15.80 -7.38 -0.61
N ASP A 124 15.16 -7.01 -1.72
CA ASP A 124 15.81 -6.86 -3.02
C ASP A 124 16.93 -5.81 -2.96
N VAL A 125 16.62 -4.61 -2.45
CA VAL A 125 17.62 -3.55 -2.29
C VAL A 125 18.77 -3.98 -1.39
N ALA A 126 18.48 -4.62 -0.25
CA ALA A 126 19.51 -5.11 0.67
C ALA A 126 20.38 -6.20 0.02
N SER A 127 19.79 -7.07 -0.78
CA SER A 127 20.51 -8.11 -1.54
C SER A 127 21.45 -7.49 -2.57
N ASP A 128 20.98 -6.50 -3.32
CA ASP A 128 21.77 -5.80 -4.34
C ASP A 128 22.95 -5.05 -3.73
N LEU A 129 22.75 -4.38 -2.60
CA LEU A 129 23.81 -3.69 -1.87
C LEU A 129 24.89 -4.67 -1.40
N ASN A 130 24.49 -5.79 -0.80
CA ASN A 130 25.42 -6.83 -0.37
C ASN A 130 26.20 -7.45 -1.55
N ALA A 131 25.52 -7.66 -2.69
CA ALA A 131 26.18 -8.16 -3.90
C ALA A 131 27.22 -7.18 -4.45
N GLN A 132 26.96 -5.88 -4.38
CA GLN A 132 27.91 -4.83 -4.78
C GLN A 132 29.14 -4.80 -3.85
N GLU A 133 28.95 -4.91 -2.54
CA GLU A 133 30.07 -4.98 -1.58
C GLU A 133 30.94 -6.23 -1.79
N LEU A 134 30.35 -7.41 -1.99
CA LEU A 134 31.06 -8.63 -2.29
C LEU A 134 31.85 -8.54 -3.62
N THR A 135 31.29 -7.90 -4.63
CA THR A 135 31.97 -7.67 -5.91
C THR A 135 33.14 -6.70 -5.74
N GLY A 136 32.98 -5.66 -4.90
CA GLY A 136 34.05 -4.72 -4.54
C GLY A 136 35.22 -5.42 -3.81
N LEU A 137 34.92 -6.25 -2.81
CA LEU A 137 35.92 -7.02 -2.07
C LEU A 137 36.65 -8.04 -2.96
N ASN A 138 35.94 -8.71 -3.86
CA ASN A 138 36.57 -9.63 -4.81
C ASN A 138 37.53 -8.92 -5.77
N LYS A 139 37.21 -7.71 -6.24
CA LYS A 139 38.13 -6.89 -7.05
C LYS A 139 39.36 -6.46 -6.25
N ILE A 140 39.22 -6.11 -4.99
CA ILE A 140 40.36 -5.75 -4.12
C ILE A 140 41.25 -6.98 -3.88
N LEU A 141 40.65 -8.14 -3.60
CA LEU A 141 41.37 -9.41 -3.43
C LEU A 141 42.13 -9.82 -4.70
N GLN A 142 41.53 -9.75 -5.87
CA GLN A 142 42.19 -10.02 -7.14
C GLN A 142 43.36 -9.07 -7.41
N ASN A 143 43.18 -7.75 -7.11
CA ASN A 143 44.26 -6.78 -7.25
C ASN A 143 45.42 -7.00 -6.26
N LEU A 144 45.15 -7.51 -5.06
CA LEU A 144 46.18 -7.88 -4.10
C LEU A 144 46.94 -9.14 -4.54
N LEU A 145 46.21 -10.16 -4.97
CA LEU A 145 46.82 -11.43 -5.45
C LEU A 145 47.69 -11.23 -6.69
N SER A 146 47.28 -10.34 -7.61
CA SER A 146 48.09 -10.02 -8.81
C SER A 146 49.39 -9.26 -8.48
N LYS A 147 49.45 -8.57 -7.34
CA LYS A 147 50.66 -7.86 -6.87
C LYS A 147 51.65 -8.72 -6.06
N VAL A 148 51.17 -9.85 -5.53
CA VAL A 148 51.97 -10.77 -4.73
C VAL A 148 52.55 -11.93 -5.57
N GLY A 149 51.99 -12.20 -6.75
CA GLY A 149 52.38 -13.28 -7.65
C GLY A 149 53.34 -12.89 -8.81
N GLY A 150 53.90 -11.68 -8.78
CA GLY A 150 54.98 -11.21 -9.67
C GLY A 150 56.20 -10.87 -8.86
#